data_052e74cda1282f90561132860cc8bd85
#
_entry.id   052e74cda1282f90561132860cc8bd85
#
_cell.length_a   1.000
_cell.length_b   1.000
_cell.length_c   1.000
_cell.angle_alpha   90.00
_cell.angle_beta   90.00
_cell.angle_gamma   90.00
#
_symmetry.space_group_name_H-M   'P 1'
#
loop_
_entity.id
_entity.type
_entity.pdbx_description
1 polymer ?
#
loop_
_entity_poly.entity_id
_entity_poly.type
_entity_poly.pdbx_seq_one_letter_code
_entity_poly.pdbx_strand_id
1 'polypeptide(L)'
;CVQVCDKIQSLNIWDLEGTGSRSTINVTGNRTIREADCSLCGQCITHCPVGALHERDDTEKLWRALADPNKTVVVQVAPAVRAAWGEGLGFTREEATIGKIFDALKKMGADYVFDSCFTADLTIMEEANELLVRLGKGELKDRPMFTSCCPGWIRFVKSEFPHFVNQLSTAKSPMQMFGAVMKSYFAEQIGKKPEDIFSVAIMPC
;
A
#
# COMPACT_ATOMS: atom_id res chain seq x y z
N CYS A 1 -18.32 -12.14 -1.27
CA CYS A 1 -17.86 -10.96 -0.49
C CYS A 1 -18.42 -11.00 0.94
N VAL A 2 -19.75 -11.06 1.16
CA VAL A 2 -20.33 -11.08 2.52
C VAL A 2 -19.72 -12.20 3.35
N GLN A 3 -19.81 -13.46 2.94
CA GLN A 3 -19.32 -14.62 3.69
C GLN A 3 -17.80 -14.55 3.98
N VAL A 4 -17.00 -14.11 3.02
CA VAL A 4 -15.55 -13.98 3.23
C VAL A 4 -15.26 -12.88 4.24
N CYS A 5 -15.94 -11.74 4.14
CA CYS A 5 -15.74 -10.62 5.04
C CYS A 5 -16.19 -10.94 6.47
N ASP A 6 -17.35 -11.61 6.61
CA ASP A 6 -17.91 -11.99 7.91
C ASP A 6 -17.19 -13.20 8.52
N LYS A 7 -17.14 -14.35 7.81
CA LYS A 7 -16.71 -15.63 8.38
C LYS A 7 -15.19 -15.84 8.38
N ILE A 8 -14.49 -15.27 7.39
CA ILE A 8 -13.03 -15.46 7.27
C ILE A 8 -12.27 -14.30 7.87
N GLN A 9 -12.69 -13.06 7.58
CA GLN A 9 -12.00 -11.85 8.04
C GLN A 9 -12.59 -11.29 9.34
N SER A 10 -13.78 -11.72 9.75
CA SER A 10 -14.50 -11.23 10.95
C SER A 10 -14.71 -9.71 11.00
N LEU A 11 -14.81 -9.05 9.83
CA LEU A 11 -14.92 -7.60 9.73
C LEU A 11 -16.34 -7.09 9.45
N ASN A 12 -17.21 -7.93 8.90
CA ASN A 12 -18.63 -7.63 8.69
C ASN A 12 -18.93 -6.34 7.90
N ILE A 13 -18.10 -6.04 6.88
CA ILE A 13 -18.21 -4.80 6.10
C ILE A 13 -19.35 -4.87 5.08
N TRP A 14 -19.58 -6.03 4.48
CA TRP A 14 -20.57 -6.23 3.41
C TRP A 14 -21.81 -6.92 3.91
N ASP A 15 -22.98 -6.42 3.51
CA ASP A 15 -24.25 -7.03 3.84
C ASP A 15 -25.22 -6.99 2.65
N LEU A 16 -26.33 -7.71 2.79
CA LEU A 16 -27.47 -7.68 1.85
C LEU A 16 -28.39 -6.53 2.23
N GLU A 17 -28.42 -5.50 1.42
CA GLU A 17 -29.25 -4.33 1.61
C GLU A 17 -30.49 -4.38 0.69
N GLY A 18 -31.62 -3.86 1.18
CA GLY A 18 -32.87 -3.83 0.44
C GLY A 18 -33.68 -5.13 0.52
N THR A 19 -34.81 -5.16 -0.18
CA THR A 19 -35.74 -6.31 -0.19
C THR A 19 -36.26 -6.61 -1.59
N GLY A 20 -36.57 -7.88 -1.83
CA GLY A 20 -37.13 -8.34 -3.11
C GLY A 20 -36.18 -8.06 -4.29
N SER A 21 -36.73 -7.54 -5.38
CA SER A 21 -35.96 -7.23 -6.61
C SER A 21 -34.91 -6.09 -6.45
N ARG A 22 -34.97 -5.38 -5.33
CA ARG A 22 -34.03 -4.30 -5.00
C ARG A 22 -32.92 -4.76 -4.04
N SER A 23 -32.85 -6.03 -3.74
CA SER A 23 -31.77 -6.58 -2.91
C SER A 23 -30.43 -6.43 -3.63
N THR A 24 -29.46 -5.88 -2.94
CA THR A 24 -28.08 -5.69 -3.45
C THR A 24 -27.08 -5.92 -2.34
N ILE A 25 -25.85 -6.21 -2.71
CA ILE A 25 -24.74 -6.25 -1.75
C ILE A 25 -24.13 -4.84 -1.67
N ASN A 26 -24.09 -4.31 -0.46
CA ASN A 26 -23.51 -3.00 -0.20
C ASN A 26 -22.74 -3.03 1.13
N VAL A 27 -22.07 -1.92 1.44
CA VAL A 27 -21.48 -1.73 2.77
C VAL A 27 -22.59 -1.61 3.81
N THR A 28 -22.47 -2.35 4.88
CA THR A 28 -23.47 -2.40 5.97
C THR A 28 -23.96 -1.01 6.38
N GLY A 29 -25.27 -0.81 6.36
CA GLY A 29 -25.91 0.47 6.67
C GLY A 29 -25.74 1.53 5.58
N ASN A 30 -25.52 1.14 4.33
CA ASN A 30 -25.33 2.05 3.18
C ASN A 30 -24.23 3.10 3.37
N ARG A 31 -23.24 2.80 4.21
CA ARG A 31 -22.06 3.65 4.40
C ARG A 31 -21.11 3.52 3.21
N THR A 32 -20.19 4.46 3.08
CA THR A 32 -19.05 4.28 2.18
C THR A 32 -18.02 3.32 2.80
N ILE A 33 -17.21 2.65 1.98
CA ILE A 33 -16.13 1.79 2.47
C ILE A 33 -15.08 2.58 3.29
N ARG A 34 -15.02 3.89 3.09
CA ARG A 34 -14.16 4.79 3.86
C ARG A 34 -14.65 4.98 5.29
N GLU A 35 -15.97 5.01 5.49
CA GLU A 35 -16.63 5.18 6.80
C GLU A 35 -16.76 3.85 7.56
N ALA A 36 -16.66 2.74 6.83
CA ALA A 36 -16.67 1.41 7.44
C ALA A 36 -15.28 1.07 8.01
N ASP A 37 -15.26 0.20 9.01
CA ASP A 37 -14.03 -0.26 9.67
C ASP A 37 -13.28 -1.31 8.83
N CYS A 38 -13.27 -1.12 7.51
CA CYS A 38 -12.63 -2.02 6.57
C CYS A 38 -11.10 -1.96 6.71
N SER A 39 -10.45 -3.10 6.91
CA SER A 39 -8.99 -3.22 6.94
C SER A 39 -8.32 -3.15 5.57
N LEU A 40 -9.11 -3.05 4.48
CA LEU A 40 -8.62 -3.03 3.09
C LEU A 40 -7.82 -4.29 2.70
N CYS A 41 -8.18 -5.46 3.23
CA CYS A 41 -7.46 -6.72 3.00
C CYS A 41 -7.61 -7.28 1.58
N GLY A 42 -8.58 -6.81 0.77
CA GLY A 42 -8.80 -7.24 -0.61
C GLY A 42 -9.46 -8.61 -0.79
N GLN A 43 -9.74 -9.36 0.28
CA GLN A 43 -10.30 -10.71 0.17
C GLN A 43 -11.69 -10.77 -0.51
N CYS A 44 -12.47 -9.72 -0.36
CA CYS A 44 -13.75 -9.60 -1.05
C CYS A 44 -13.59 -9.46 -2.58
N ILE A 45 -12.50 -8.86 -3.04
CA ILE A 45 -12.16 -8.72 -4.47
C ILE A 45 -11.81 -10.09 -5.06
N THR A 46 -10.86 -10.79 -4.44
CA THR A 46 -10.37 -12.10 -4.94
C THR A 46 -11.45 -13.18 -4.92
N HIS A 47 -12.47 -13.06 -4.07
CA HIS A 47 -13.59 -14.01 -3.96
C HIS A 47 -14.89 -13.51 -4.61
N CYS A 48 -14.84 -12.41 -5.38
CA CYS A 48 -16.03 -11.95 -6.10
C CYS A 48 -16.24 -12.77 -7.39
N PRO A 49 -17.29 -13.64 -7.46
CA PRO A 49 -17.44 -14.54 -8.61
C PRO A 49 -17.84 -13.83 -9.90
N VAL A 50 -18.30 -12.59 -9.79
CA VAL A 50 -18.80 -11.79 -10.93
C VAL A 50 -17.92 -10.57 -11.22
N GLY A 51 -16.79 -10.42 -10.52
CA GLY A 51 -15.88 -9.29 -10.73
C GLY A 51 -16.47 -7.90 -10.43
N ALA A 52 -17.55 -7.83 -9.62
CA ALA A 52 -18.19 -6.56 -9.28
C ALA A 52 -17.39 -5.74 -8.28
N LEU A 53 -16.53 -6.40 -7.51
CA LEU A 53 -15.60 -5.75 -6.59
C LEU A 53 -14.20 -5.81 -7.19
N HIS A 54 -13.58 -4.67 -7.33
CA HIS A 54 -12.23 -4.54 -7.85
C HIS A 54 -11.50 -3.41 -7.13
N GLU A 55 -10.20 -3.39 -7.26
CA GLU A 55 -9.33 -2.31 -6.81
C GLU A 55 -9.57 -1.03 -7.62
N ARG A 56 -9.14 0.10 -7.07
CA ARG A 56 -9.15 1.36 -7.82
C ARG A 56 -8.11 1.31 -8.93
N ASP A 57 -8.53 1.54 -10.16
CA ASP A 57 -7.64 1.64 -11.30
C ASP A 57 -7.00 3.04 -11.37
N ASP A 58 -5.70 3.11 -11.17
CA ASP A 58 -4.89 4.32 -11.31
C ASP A 58 -4.02 4.32 -12.59
N THR A 59 -4.17 3.33 -13.48
CA THR A 59 -3.34 3.19 -14.70
C THR A 59 -3.49 4.37 -15.64
N GLU A 60 -4.70 4.90 -15.80
CA GLU A 60 -4.93 6.09 -16.63
C GLU A 60 -4.15 7.32 -16.11
N LYS A 61 -4.05 7.49 -14.79
CA LYS A 61 -3.26 8.58 -14.20
C LYS A 61 -1.77 8.42 -14.51
N LEU A 62 -1.30 7.17 -14.49
CA LEU A 62 0.08 6.87 -14.86
C LEU A 62 0.34 7.22 -16.33
N TRP A 63 -0.51 6.76 -17.26
CA TRP A 63 -0.35 7.05 -18.68
C TRP A 63 -0.37 8.54 -18.98
N ARG A 64 -1.23 9.32 -18.34
CA ARG A 64 -1.25 10.78 -18.46
C ARG A 64 0.05 11.40 -17.93
N ALA A 65 0.60 10.90 -16.81
CA ALA A 65 1.85 11.43 -16.27
C ALA A 65 3.05 11.09 -17.17
N LEU A 66 3.08 9.88 -17.75
CA LEU A 66 4.13 9.47 -18.71
C LEU A 66 4.08 10.28 -20.02
N ALA A 67 2.90 10.76 -20.42
CA ALA A 67 2.72 11.58 -21.60
C ALA A 67 2.97 13.09 -21.37
N ASP A 68 3.07 13.54 -20.12
CA ASP A 68 3.28 14.96 -19.78
C ASP A 68 4.78 15.28 -19.70
N PRO A 69 5.33 16.08 -20.63
CA PRO A 69 6.74 16.43 -20.66
C PRO A 69 7.19 17.28 -19.45
N ASN A 70 6.26 17.85 -18.69
CA ASN A 70 6.56 18.65 -17.51
C ASN A 70 6.64 17.78 -16.24
N LYS A 71 6.30 16.50 -16.31
CA LYS A 71 6.37 15.57 -15.19
C LYS A 71 7.62 14.70 -15.27
N THR A 72 8.22 14.50 -14.13
CA THR A 72 9.27 13.49 -13.94
C THR A 72 8.64 12.31 -13.22
N VAL A 73 8.51 11.19 -13.92
CA VAL A 73 7.85 9.99 -13.39
C VAL A 73 8.86 9.13 -12.67
N VAL A 74 8.68 8.99 -11.36
CA VAL A 74 9.55 8.21 -10.48
C VAL A 74 8.78 7.04 -9.92
N VAL A 75 9.23 5.83 -10.23
CA VAL A 75 8.55 4.57 -9.89
C VAL A 75 9.28 3.84 -8.78
N GLN A 76 8.56 3.33 -7.81
CA GLN A 76 9.05 2.33 -6.85
C GLN A 76 8.36 0.98 -7.06
N VAL A 77 9.13 -0.09 -6.91
CA VAL A 77 8.66 -1.48 -7.04
C VAL A 77 8.74 -2.17 -5.68
N ALA A 78 7.63 -2.71 -5.22
CA ALA A 78 7.58 -3.45 -3.95
C ALA A 78 8.35 -4.78 -4.02
N PRO A 79 8.90 -5.26 -2.90
CA PRO A 79 9.55 -6.57 -2.83
C PRO A 79 8.65 -7.73 -3.27
N ALA A 80 7.35 -7.70 -2.91
CA ALA A 80 6.38 -8.71 -3.33
C ALA A 80 6.15 -8.73 -4.85
N VAL A 81 6.07 -7.55 -5.48
CA VAL A 81 5.97 -7.43 -6.95
C VAL A 81 7.24 -7.94 -7.59
N ARG A 82 8.41 -7.55 -7.07
CA ARG A 82 9.70 -8.06 -7.56
C ARG A 82 9.79 -9.58 -7.56
N ALA A 83 9.19 -10.24 -6.56
CA ALA A 83 9.21 -11.70 -6.45
C ALA A 83 8.24 -12.41 -7.42
N ALA A 84 7.10 -11.77 -7.76
CA ALA A 84 5.99 -12.44 -8.44
C ALA A 84 5.65 -11.92 -9.85
N TRP A 85 6.23 -10.81 -10.30
CA TRP A 85 5.85 -10.16 -11.57
C TRP A 85 5.98 -11.06 -12.81
N GLY A 86 6.92 -12.01 -12.76
CA GLY A 86 7.16 -12.91 -13.88
C GLY A 86 6.13 -14.03 -14.04
N GLU A 87 5.40 -14.39 -12.97
CA GLU A 87 4.48 -15.52 -12.99
C GLU A 87 3.34 -15.32 -14.01
N GLY A 88 2.74 -14.13 -14.03
CA GLY A 88 1.68 -13.78 -14.99
C GLY A 88 2.13 -13.68 -16.44
N LEU A 89 3.44 -13.60 -16.68
CA LEU A 89 4.05 -13.51 -18.01
C LEU A 89 4.71 -14.83 -18.46
N GLY A 90 4.63 -15.88 -17.66
CA GLY A 90 5.19 -17.18 -17.95
C GLY A 90 6.72 -17.25 -17.83
N PHE A 91 7.36 -16.30 -17.13
CA PHE A 91 8.78 -16.36 -16.84
C PHE A 91 9.07 -17.29 -15.67
N THR A 92 10.18 -18.01 -15.75
CA THR A 92 10.72 -18.72 -14.60
C THR A 92 11.23 -17.70 -13.54
N ARG A 93 11.43 -18.19 -12.32
CA ARG A 93 11.93 -17.36 -11.22
C ARG A 93 13.34 -16.79 -11.52
N GLU A 94 14.17 -17.56 -12.19
CA GLU A 94 15.52 -17.18 -12.61
C GLU A 94 15.51 -16.13 -13.72
N GLU A 95 14.50 -16.19 -14.59
CA GLU A 95 14.34 -15.23 -15.69
C GLU A 95 13.72 -13.91 -15.23
N ALA A 96 12.86 -13.94 -14.21
CA ALA A 96 12.14 -12.78 -13.69
C ALA A 96 13.02 -11.91 -12.79
N THR A 97 14.14 -11.44 -13.31
CA THR A 97 15.08 -10.60 -12.55
C THR A 97 14.56 -9.17 -12.32
N ILE A 98 15.04 -8.54 -11.26
CA ILE A 98 14.72 -7.13 -10.97
C ILE A 98 15.17 -6.18 -12.09
N GLY A 99 16.29 -6.49 -12.73
CA GLY A 99 16.79 -5.70 -13.86
C GLY A 99 15.82 -5.66 -15.04
N LYS A 100 15.16 -6.78 -15.34
CA LYS A 100 14.17 -6.84 -16.42
C LYS A 100 12.92 -6.01 -16.15
N ILE A 101 12.38 -6.04 -14.94
CA ILE A 101 11.23 -5.21 -14.60
C ILE A 101 11.59 -3.73 -14.60
N PHE A 102 12.79 -3.37 -14.15
CA PHE A 102 13.27 -1.98 -14.18
C PHE A 102 13.47 -1.48 -15.62
N ASP A 103 14.05 -2.31 -16.49
CA ASP A 103 14.21 -1.99 -17.90
C ASP A 103 12.84 -1.86 -18.60
N ALA A 104 11.90 -2.74 -18.31
CA ALA A 104 10.54 -2.65 -18.83
C ALA A 104 9.86 -1.32 -18.43
N LEU A 105 9.92 -0.94 -17.17
CA LEU A 105 9.34 0.31 -16.68
C LEU A 105 9.99 1.54 -17.30
N LYS A 106 11.32 1.52 -17.49
CA LYS A 106 12.02 2.59 -18.21
C LYS A 106 11.60 2.67 -19.69
N LYS A 107 11.43 1.53 -20.35
CA LYS A 107 10.94 1.47 -21.73
C LYS A 107 9.49 1.94 -21.86
N MET A 108 8.68 1.82 -20.81
CA MET A 108 7.33 2.40 -20.76
C MET A 108 7.34 3.92 -20.60
N GLY A 109 8.47 4.52 -20.27
CA GLY A 109 8.63 5.97 -20.16
C GLY A 109 8.90 6.48 -18.73
N ALA A 110 9.13 5.60 -17.75
CA ALA A 110 9.53 6.06 -16.42
C ALA A 110 10.94 6.66 -16.44
N ASP A 111 11.10 7.87 -15.90
CA ASP A 111 12.39 8.55 -15.82
C ASP A 111 13.32 7.86 -14.83
N TYR A 112 12.79 7.48 -13.68
CA TYR A 112 13.54 6.81 -12.62
C TYR A 112 12.75 5.63 -12.05
N VAL A 113 13.46 4.53 -11.80
CA VAL A 113 12.88 3.32 -11.20
C VAL A 113 13.75 2.90 -10.02
N PHE A 114 13.11 2.66 -8.88
CA PHE A 114 13.77 2.29 -7.63
C PHE A 114 13.17 1.02 -7.02
N ASP A 115 13.97 0.32 -6.25
CA ASP A 115 13.52 -0.75 -5.35
C ASP A 115 13.06 -0.14 -4.03
N SER A 116 11.86 -0.47 -3.57
CA SER A 116 11.36 0.00 -2.26
C SER A 116 12.18 -0.53 -1.07
N CYS A 117 13.10 -1.48 -1.28
CA CYS A 117 13.95 -2.00 -0.21
C CYS A 117 14.79 -0.91 0.44
N PHE A 118 15.26 0.09 -0.30
CA PHE A 118 16.06 1.16 0.30
C PHE A 118 15.25 2.02 1.30
N THR A 119 13.97 2.24 1.02
CA THR A 119 13.09 2.95 1.96
C THR A 119 12.55 2.04 3.06
N ALA A 120 12.58 0.72 2.85
CA ALA A 120 12.37 -0.24 3.92
C ALA A 120 13.52 -0.19 4.93
N ASP A 121 14.77 -0.09 4.46
CA ASP A 121 15.93 0.11 5.34
C ASP A 121 15.82 1.42 6.13
N LEU A 122 15.38 2.51 5.49
CA LEU A 122 15.09 3.76 6.18
C LEU A 122 14.00 3.60 7.26
N THR A 123 12.92 2.87 6.94
CA THR A 123 11.86 2.57 7.91
C THR A 123 12.40 1.79 9.10
N ILE A 124 13.26 0.78 8.87
CA ILE A 124 13.90 0.00 9.93
C ILE A 124 14.75 0.90 10.83
N MET A 125 15.52 1.82 10.26
CA MET A 125 16.33 2.75 11.03
C MET A 125 15.49 3.66 11.92
N GLU A 126 14.40 4.21 11.40
CA GLU A 126 13.49 5.07 12.15
C GLU A 126 12.74 4.30 13.26
N GLU A 127 12.22 3.10 12.95
CA GLU A 127 11.53 2.26 13.94
C GLU A 127 12.49 1.76 15.02
N ALA A 128 13.71 1.39 14.67
CA ALA A 128 14.73 0.99 15.64
C ALA A 128 15.12 2.13 16.58
N ASN A 129 15.28 3.35 16.03
CA ASN A 129 15.54 4.53 16.86
C ASN A 129 14.36 4.84 17.80
N GLU A 130 13.14 4.77 17.30
CA GLU A 130 11.93 4.94 18.13
C GLU A 130 11.88 3.87 19.24
N LEU A 131 12.17 2.61 18.93
CA LEU A 131 12.23 1.53 19.91
C LEU A 131 13.24 1.82 21.02
N LEU A 132 14.45 2.24 20.65
CA LEU A 132 15.50 2.58 21.62
C LEU A 132 15.09 3.75 22.52
N VAL A 133 14.47 4.76 21.96
CA VAL A 133 13.96 5.93 22.71
C VAL A 133 12.87 5.49 23.70
N ARG A 134 11.89 4.68 23.28
CA ARG A 134 10.82 4.18 24.12
C ARG A 134 11.34 3.26 25.24
N LEU A 135 12.32 2.41 24.94
CA LEU A 135 13.00 1.57 25.94
C LEU A 135 13.73 2.43 26.96
N GLY A 136 14.48 3.44 26.54
CA GLY A 136 15.20 4.35 27.45
C GLY A 136 14.28 5.13 28.39
N LYS A 137 13.07 5.47 27.93
CA LYS A 137 12.02 6.12 28.74
C LYS A 137 11.25 5.14 29.65
N GLY A 138 11.45 3.83 29.49
CA GLY A 138 10.73 2.81 30.23
C GLY A 138 9.26 2.61 29.80
N GLU A 139 8.86 3.12 28.63
CA GLU A 139 7.50 3.03 28.12
C GLU A 139 7.09 1.60 27.70
N LEU A 140 8.07 0.71 27.48
CA LEU A 140 7.86 -0.65 27.01
C LEU A 140 7.99 -1.72 28.12
N LYS A 141 7.99 -1.34 29.39
CA LYS A 141 8.15 -2.31 30.51
C LYS A 141 7.07 -3.40 30.49
N ASP A 142 5.82 -3.00 30.25
CA ASP A 142 4.66 -3.90 30.30
C ASP A 142 3.92 -4.00 28.96
N ARG A 143 4.44 -3.39 27.91
CA ARG A 143 3.74 -3.27 26.63
C ARG A 143 4.72 -3.35 25.45
N PRO A 144 4.41 -4.13 24.39
CA PRO A 144 5.23 -4.18 23.20
C PRO A 144 5.07 -2.89 22.37
N MET A 145 6.04 -2.60 21.51
CA MET A 145 5.87 -1.70 20.39
C MET A 145 5.51 -2.52 19.15
N PHE A 146 4.51 -2.08 18.41
CA PHE A 146 4.11 -2.68 17.13
C PHE A 146 4.61 -1.83 15.97
N THR A 147 5.08 -2.47 14.90
CA THR A 147 5.38 -1.80 13.64
C THR A 147 4.12 -1.27 12.98
N SER A 148 4.24 -0.26 12.12
CA SER A 148 3.10 0.47 11.55
C SER A 148 3.15 0.61 10.03
N CYS A 149 3.99 -0.16 9.34
CA CYS A 149 4.18 -0.03 7.89
C CYS A 149 2.95 -0.47 7.06
N CYS A 150 2.08 -1.33 7.61
CA CYS A 150 0.89 -1.85 6.91
C CYS A 150 -0.37 -1.03 7.27
N PRO A 151 -0.99 -0.31 6.31
CA PRO A 151 -2.20 0.47 6.57
C PRO A 151 -3.40 -0.41 6.94
N GLY A 152 -3.49 -1.64 6.43
CA GLY A 152 -4.52 -2.60 6.81
C GLY A 152 -4.40 -3.00 8.28
N TRP A 153 -3.18 -3.28 8.74
CA TRP A 153 -2.89 -3.55 10.14
C TRP A 153 -3.27 -2.38 11.06
N ILE A 154 -2.91 -1.15 10.68
CA ILE A 154 -3.25 0.06 11.47
C ILE A 154 -4.77 0.23 11.57
N ARG A 155 -5.51 0.05 10.47
CA ARG A 155 -6.98 0.13 10.49
C ARG A 155 -7.59 -0.94 11.36
N PHE A 156 -7.10 -2.18 11.26
CA PHE A 156 -7.54 -3.30 12.09
C PHE A 156 -7.31 -3.02 13.58
N VAL A 157 -6.12 -2.56 13.97
CA VAL A 157 -5.83 -2.21 15.37
C VAL A 157 -6.74 -1.08 15.86
N LYS A 158 -6.98 -0.05 15.05
CA LYS A 158 -7.85 1.06 15.43
C LYS A 158 -9.30 0.64 15.63
N SER A 159 -9.78 -0.33 14.85
CA SER A 159 -11.14 -0.85 14.94
C SER A 159 -11.31 -1.85 16.09
N GLU A 160 -10.50 -2.91 16.08
CA GLU A 160 -10.69 -4.06 16.96
C GLU A 160 -9.94 -3.93 18.30
N PHE A 161 -8.82 -3.21 18.32
CA PHE A 161 -7.92 -3.10 19.47
C PHE A 161 -7.48 -1.66 19.75
N PRO A 162 -8.43 -0.71 19.92
CA PRO A 162 -8.10 0.71 20.04
C PRO A 162 -7.16 1.04 21.20
N HIS A 163 -7.12 0.22 22.24
CA HIS A 163 -6.22 0.37 23.39
C HIS A 163 -4.74 0.14 23.04
N PHE A 164 -4.44 -0.48 21.87
CA PHE A 164 -3.08 -0.68 21.38
C PHE A 164 -2.58 0.42 20.44
N VAL A 165 -3.41 1.39 20.09
CA VAL A 165 -3.04 2.45 19.12
C VAL A 165 -1.78 3.20 19.54
N ASN A 166 -1.63 3.50 20.82
CA ASN A 166 -0.45 4.20 21.36
C ASN A 166 0.84 3.36 21.35
N GLN A 167 0.73 2.07 21.04
CA GLN A 167 1.86 1.14 20.95
C GLN A 167 2.34 0.96 19.50
N LEU A 168 1.59 1.50 18.52
CA LEU A 168 2.04 1.52 17.14
C LEU A 168 3.24 2.47 16.99
N SER A 169 4.17 2.10 16.11
CA SER A 169 5.24 3.00 15.68
C SER A 169 4.66 4.23 14.99
N THR A 170 5.33 5.35 15.13
CA THR A 170 5.00 6.60 14.43
C THR A 170 5.66 6.69 13.06
N ALA A 171 6.53 5.76 12.71
CA ALA A 171 7.23 5.73 11.44
C ALA A 171 6.25 5.51 10.28
N LYS A 172 6.49 6.19 9.17
CA LYS A 172 5.74 5.99 7.92
C LYS A 172 6.12 4.68 7.27
N SER A 173 5.22 4.14 6.45
CA SER A 173 5.54 2.97 5.63
C SER A 173 6.67 3.26 4.64
N PRO A 174 7.43 2.23 4.18
CA PRO A 174 8.45 2.39 3.15
C PRO A 174 7.94 3.12 1.91
N MET A 175 6.72 2.83 1.47
CA MET A 175 6.09 3.51 0.34
C MET A 175 5.92 5.01 0.58
N GLN A 176 5.46 5.40 1.77
CA GLN A 176 5.28 6.81 2.12
C GLN A 176 6.61 7.53 2.34
N MET A 177 7.60 6.85 2.92
CA MET A 177 8.96 7.38 3.05
C MET A 177 9.59 7.62 1.69
N PHE A 178 9.39 6.70 0.74
CA PHE A 178 9.80 6.90 -0.64
C PHE A 178 9.23 8.20 -1.22
N GLY A 179 7.92 8.38 -1.14
CA GLY A 179 7.26 9.59 -1.63
C GLY A 179 7.82 10.88 -1.01
N ALA A 180 8.09 10.85 0.29
CA ALA A 180 8.69 11.98 1.00
C ALA A 180 10.11 12.28 0.51
N VAL A 181 10.98 11.26 0.45
CA VAL A 181 12.38 11.39 0.00
C VAL A 181 12.47 11.84 -1.45
N MET A 182 11.61 11.30 -2.34
CA MET A 182 11.60 11.67 -3.76
C MET A 182 11.17 13.13 -3.97
N LYS A 183 10.22 13.61 -3.18
CA LYS A 183 9.71 15.00 -3.29
C LYS A 183 10.51 16.02 -2.47
N SER A 184 11.49 15.60 -1.72
CA SER A 184 12.41 16.50 -0.99
C SER A 184 13.83 16.34 -1.52
N TYR A 185 14.60 15.46 -0.92
CA TYR A 185 16.01 15.25 -1.20
C TYR A 185 16.30 14.93 -2.69
N PHE A 186 15.57 13.96 -3.27
CA PHE A 186 15.82 13.57 -4.66
C PHE A 186 15.41 14.67 -5.64
N ALA A 187 14.31 15.38 -5.40
CA ALA A 187 13.89 16.52 -6.21
C ALA A 187 14.98 17.58 -6.30
N GLU A 188 15.59 17.90 -5.15
CA GLU A 188 16.71 18.85 -5.07
C GLU A 188 17.92 18.35 -5.85
N GLN A 189 18.29 17.05 -5.70
CA GLN A 189 19.42 16.44 -6.40
C GLN A 189 19.31 16.52 -7.94
N ILE A 190 18.09 16.37 -8.47
CA ILE A 190 17.85 16.43 -9.93
C ILE A 190 17.43 17.83 -10.42
N GLY A 191 17.41 18.84 -9.54
CA GLY A 191 17.04 20.22 -9.87
C GLY A 191 15.57 20.38 -10.32
N LYS A 192 14.66 19.55 -9.79
CA LYS A 192 13.24 19.60 -10.09
C LYS A 192 12.44 20.08 -8.88
N LYS A 193 11.27 20.66 -9.12
CA LYS A 193 10.35 21.00 -8.05
C LYS A 193 9.56 19.78 -7.57
N PRO A 194 9.16 19.69 -6.30
CA PRO A 194 8.35 18.60 -5.76
C PRO A 194 7.04 18.34 -6.53
N GLU A 195 6.41 19.40 -7.04
CA GLU A 195 5.18 19.32 -7.83
C GLU A 195 5.37 18.71 -9.21
N ASP A 196 6.59 18.76 -9.76
CA ASP A 196 6.92 18.20 -11.08
C ASP A 196 7.22 16.71 -10.98
N ILE A 197 7.44 16.18 -9.79
CA ILE A 197 7.66 14.75 -9.58
C ILE A 197 6.33 14.03 -9.41
N PHE A 198 6.07 13.09 -10.31
CA PHE A 198 4.95 12.15 -10.20
C PHE A 198 5.47 10.83 -9.63
N SER A 199 5.17 10.57 -8.36
CA SER A 199 5.60 9.36 -7.66
C SER A 199 4.60 8.23 -7.87
N VAL A 200 5.08 7.10 -8.37
CA VAL A 200 4.31 5.89 -8.65
C VAL A 200 4.77 4.77 -7.72
N ALA A 201 3.83 4.06 -7.14
CA ALA A 201 4.11 2.86 -6.34
C ALA A 201 3.44 1.64 -7.00
N ILE A 202 4.25 0.67 -7.40
CA ILE A 202 3.77 -0.64 -7.86
C ILE A 202 3.79 -1.56 -6.65
N MET A 203 2.62 -1.67 -6.02
CA MET A 203 2.45 -2.29 -4.70
C MET A 203 1.16 -3.11 -4.66
N PRO A 204 1.18 -4.31 -4.08
CA PRO A 204 -0.03 -5.12 -3.84
C PRO A 204 -0.70 -4.72 -2.51
N CYS A 205 -0.80 -3.44 -2.23
CA CYS A 205 -1.25 -2.92 -0.93
C CYS A 205 -2.56 -2.14 -1.03
#